data_763cdea3c1a42163f5822abd1e219752
#
_entry.id   763cdea3c1a42163f5822abd1e219752
#
_cell.length_a   1.000
_cell.length_b   1.000
_cell.length_c   1.000
_cell.angle_alpha   90.00
_cell.angle_beta   90.00
_cell.angle_gamma   90.00
#
_symmetry.space_group_name_H-M   'P 1'
#
loop_
_entity.id
_entity.type
_entity.pdbx_description
1 polymer ?
#
loop_
_entity_poly.entity_id
_entity_poly.type
_entity_poly.pdbx_seq_one_letter_code
_entity_poly.pdbx_strand_id
1 'polypeptide(L)' 'MPVKYQEEIQKLIDIFEPFMVGCHLENAPKEAIEAAEKFKKWAWEQEQ' A
#
# COMPACT_ATOMS: atom_id res chain seq x y z
N MET A 1 20.07 8.20 1.45
CA MET A 1 19.17 7.40 0.66
C MET A 1 18.15 6.69 1.55
N PRO A 2 16.91 7.07 1.51
CA PRO A 2 15.90 6.52 2.42
C PRO A 2 15.40 5.15 1.99
N VAL A 3 16.24 4.18 2.11
CA VAL A 3 15.86 2.81 1.76
C VAL A 3 14.82 2.26 2.73
N LYS A 4 14.87 2.74 3.96
CA LYS A 4 13.96 2.25 4.98
C LYS A 4 12.51 2.46 4.61
N TYR A 5 12.18 3.66 4.16
CA TYR A 5 10.79 3.94 3.84
C TYR A 5 10.32 3.07 2.69
N GLN A 6 11.24 2.73 1.78
CA GLN A 6 10.86 1.84 0.69
C GLN A 6 10.55 0.45 1.18
N GLU A 7 11.27 -0.01 2.21
CA GLU A 7 10.98 -1.30 2.79
C GLU A 7 9.60 -1.33 3.41
N GLU A 8 9.24 -0.28 4.12
CA GLU A 8 7.91 -0.21 4.72
C GLU A 8 6.83 -0.18 3.66
N ILE A 9 7.06 0.60 2.62
CA ILE A 9 6.09 0.70 1.54
C ILE A 9 5.98 -0.63 0.82
N GLN A 10 7.10 -1.30 0.62
CA GLN A 10 7.06 -2.62 -0.02
C GLN A 10 6.26 -3.60 0.81
N LYS A 11 6.38 -3.53 2.13
CA LYS A 11 5.60 -4.40 3.00
C LYS A 11 4.11 -4.14 2.85
N LEU A 12 3.74 -2.87 2.77
CA LEU A 12 2.34 -2.52 2.57
C LEU A 12 1.84 -3.11 1.26
N ILE A 13 2.63 -2.97 0.21
CA ILE A 13 2.26 -3.50 -1.09
C ILE A 13 2.10 -5.02 -1.01
N ASP A 14 3.02 -5.68 -0.33
CA ASP A 14 2.96 -7.14 -0.20
C ASP A 14 1.68 -7.58 0.51
N ILE A 15 1.17 -6.74 1.39
CA ILE A 15 -0.03 -7.08 2.13
C ILE A 15 -1.27 -6.99 1.25
N PHE A 16 -1.40 -5.92 0.45
CA PHE A 16 -2.63 -5.72 -0.30
C PHE A 16 -2.54 -6.16 -1.75
N GLU A 17 -1.35 -6.35 -2.28
CA GLU A 17 -1.20 -6.68 -3.70
C GLU A 17 -1.96 -7.95 -4.10
N PRO A 18 -1.90 -9.03 -3.31
CA PRO A 18 -2.61 -10.25 -3.69
C PRO A 18 -4.11 -10.07 -3.84
N PHE A 19 -4.65 -9.03 -3.24
CA PHE A 19 -6.09 -8.76 -3.30
C PHE A 19 -6.44 -7.68 -4.31
N MET A 20 -5.43 -7.16 -4.99
CA MET A 20 -5.65 -6.07 -5.94
C MET A 20 -6.19 -6.62 -7.24
N VAL A 21 -7.31 -6.06 -7.68
CA VAL A 21 -7.90 -6.43 -8.96
C VAL A 21 -8.11 -5.15 -9.74
N GLY A 22 -7.29 -4.95 -10.76
CA GLY A 22 -7.35 -3.68 -11.48
C GLY A 22 -6.93 -2.54 -10.61
N CYS A 23 -7.85 -1.62 -10.37
CA CYS A 23 -7.56 -0.42 -9.57
C CYS A 23 -8.14 -0.50 -8.17
N HIS A 24 -8.67 -1.65 -7.76
CA HIS A 24 -9.32 -1.73 -6.46
C HIS A 24 -9.01 -3.07 -5.81
N LEU A 25 -9.36 -3.18 -4.55
CA LEU A 25 -9.18 -4.40 -3.77
C LEU A 25 -10.47 -5.21 -3.79
N GLU A 26 -10.33 -6.53 -3.87
CA GLU A 26 -11.47 -7.44 -3.83
C GLU A 26 -11.24 -8.47 -2.75
N ASN A 27 -12.27 -8.68 -1.91
CA ASN A 27 -12.21 -9.68 -0.85
C ASN A 27 -10.99 -9.47 0.04
N ALA A 28 -10.56 -8.23 0.17
CA ALA A 28 -9.37 -7.93 0.97
C ALA A 28 -9.74 -7.88 2.45
N PRO A 29 -8.91 -8.45 3.31
CA PRO A 29 -9.11 -8.33 4.74
C PRO A 29 -8.85 -6.90 5.18
N LYS A 30 -9.25 -6.60 6.41
CA LYS A 30 -9.07 -5.27 6.95
C LYS A 30 -7.61 -4.83 6.88
N GLU A 31 -6.70 -5.74 7.14
CA GLU A 31 -5.27 -5.42 7.08
C GLU A 31 -4.86 -4.92 5.71
N ALA A 32 -5.35 -5.58 4.67
CA ALA A 32 -5.00 -5.18 3.32
C ALA A 32 -5.59 -3.82 3.00
N ILE A 33 -6.81 -3.58 3.44
CA ILE A 33 -7.45 -2.29 3.19
C ILE A 33 -6.66 -1.19 3.87
N GLU A 34 -6.28 -1.42 5.12
CA GLU A 34 -5.51 -0.42 5.85
C GLU A 34 -4.15 -0.18 5.20
N ALA A 35 -3.51 -1.26 4.74
CA ALA A 35 -2.23 -1.11 4.09
C ALA A 35 -2.35 -0.29 2.82
N ALA A 36 -3.40 -0.54 2.05
CA ALA A 36 -3.62 0.20 0.81
C ALA A 36 -3.86 1.68 1.10
N GLU A 37 -4.60 1.97 2.17
CA GLU A 37 -4.88 3.35 2.53
C GLU A 37 -3.59 4.07 2.95
N LYS A 38 -2.75 3.38 3.69
CA LYS A 38 -1.48 3.97 4.09
C LYS A 38 -0.60 4.21 2.88
N PHE A 39 -0.61 3.28 1.95
CA PHE A 39 0.17 3.43 0.73
C PHE A 39 -0.33 4.63 -0.07
N LYS A 40 -1.64 4.76 -0.19
CA LYS A 40 -2.23 5.89 -0.91
C LYS A 40 -1.82 7.21 -0.28
N LYS A 41 -1.90 7.28 1.03
CA LYS A 41 -1.54 8.50 1.74
C LYS A 41 -0.07 8.85 1.51
N TRP A 42 0.77 7.84 1.60
CA TRP A 42 2.20 8.04 1.36
C TRP A 42 2.45 8.57 -0.05
N ALA A 43 1.83 7.94 -1.04
CA ALA A 43 2.03 8.34 -2.43
C ALA A 43 1.52 9.75 -2.67
N TRP A 44 0.39 10.07 -2.05
CA TRP A 44 -0.20 11.40 -2.20
C TRP A 44 0.75 12.46 -1.65
N GLU A 45 1.37 12.16 -0.52
CA GLU A 45 2.28 13.10 0.10
C GLU A 45 3.54 13.28 -0.73
N GLN A 46 3.93 12.25 -1.45
CA GLN A 46 5.13 12.36 -2.29
C GLN A 46 4.93 13.32 -3.44
N GLU A 47 3.71 13.52 -3.84
CA GLU A 47 3.42 14.42 -4.95
C GLU A 47 3.26 15.87 -4.52
N GLN A 48 3.31 16.12 -3.24
CA GLN A 48 3.18 17.50 -2.72
C GLN A 48 4.44 18.36 -2.91
#